data_b3c27aa8468eed5c42bf59ef60ba794e
#
_entry.id   b3c27aa8468eed5c42bf59ef60ba794e
#
_cell.length_a   1.000
_cell.length_b   1.000
_cell.length_c   1.000
_cell.angle_alpha   90.00
_cell.angle_beta   90.00
_cell.angle_gamma   90.00
#
_symmetry.space_group_name_H-M   'P 1'
#
loop_
_entity.id
_entity.type
_entity.pdbx_description
1 polymer ?
#
loop_
_entity_poly.entity_id
_entity_poly.type
_entity_poly.pdbx_seq_one_letter_code
_entity_poly.pdbx_strand_id
1 'polypeptide(L)'
;MFGSFTTIVAMTLLLPFLPLYVEQLGVHDPAAIVQWSGAAYAASFLSAALVAPLWGRLADRYGHKLMLIRASLGMAVAMALIGLASNVWQLVLLRLLAGFLGGYASGSTVMVATQTPKAQSGWALGTLSSAVMAGSLVGPLVGGVLPQWIGIRWTFFAAGAVIFVAFIATCTLIREDVRPPPRLAAGAPSRWQAIPDRRPLLAMLFTGMLLMLANMSIEPIITVYVATLVPDPAQVTLHAGLVMSAAALGSIVSASRLGRLADRVGHWNVIIACLVVAALLLLPQAFVTATWQLVGLRFLMGLSLGGLLPCIAAVIRHNVPEGTAGQMLGYSTSAQYTGQVTGPMLGGLIGGHLGMRWVFLGTSVLLALGAAWNWRTQRRIR
;
A
#
# COMPACT_ATOMS: atom_id res chain seq x y z
N MET A 1 10.68 -4.69 -13.92
CA MET A 1 9.43 -5.43 -13.64
C MET A 1 9.63 -6.54 -12.63
N PHE A 2 10.51 -7.52 -12.88
CA PHE A 2 10.78 -8.64 -11.96
C PHE A 2 11.10 -8.15 -10.54
N GLY A 3 12.02 -7.20 -10.36
CA GLY A 3 12.37 -6.67 -9.05
C GLY A 3 11.23 -5.97 -8.31
N SER A 4 10.36 -5.25 -9.01
CA SER A 4 9.17 -4.63 -8.38
C SER A 4 8.14 -5.69 -7.98
N PHE A 5 7.90 -6.67 -8.82
CA PHE A 5 7.03 -7.81 -8.50
C PHE A 5 7.52 -8.54 -7.25
N THR A 6 8.78 -8.98 -7.23
CA THR A 6 9.35 -9.75 -6.10
C THR A 6 9.39 -8.94 -4.81
N THR A 7 9.70 -7.65 -4.88
CA THR A 7 9.70 -6.77 -3.71
C THR A 7 8.31 -6.60 -3.14
N ILE A 8 7.29 -6.42 -3.99
CA ILE A 8 5.89 -6.31 -3.53
C ILE A 8 5.39 -7.64 -2.99
N VAL A 9 5.68 -8.77 -3.66
CA VAL A 9 5.39 -10.10 -3.11
C VAL A 9 5.97 -10.24 -1.71
N ALA A 10 7.24 -9.92 -1.51
CA ALA A 10 7.89 -10.05 -0.21
C ALA A 10 7.33 -9.10 0.86
N MET A 11 6.88 -7.91 0.47
CA MET A 11 6.23 -6.98 1.40
C MET A 11 4.83 -7.44 1.81
N THR A 12 4.09 -8.07 0.91
CA THR A 12 2.69 -8.43 1.12
C THR A 12 2.50 -9.88 1.60
N LEU A 13 3.48 -10.76 1.36
CA LEU A 13 3.40 -12.16 1.80
C LEU A 13 3.33 -12.32 3.32
N LEU A 14 3.88 -11.38 4.07
CA LEU A 14 3.87 -11.46 5.54
C LEU A 14 2.50 -11.12 6.15
N LEU A 15 1.62 -10.48 5.38
CA LEU A 15 0.31 -10.01 5.81
C LEU A 15 -0.53 -11.11 6.50
N PRO A 16 -0.71 -12.30 5.88
CA PRO A 16 -1.56 -13.33 6.45
C PRO A 16 -1.02 -14.00 7.73
N PHE A 17 0.28 -13.95 7.96
CA PHE A 17 0.90 -14.66 9.09
C PHE A 17 1.57 -13.77 10.13
N LEU A 18 1.57 -12.45 9.94
CA LEU A 18 2.22 -11.53 10.88
C LEU A 18 1.67 -11.63 12.31
N PRO A 19 0.34 -11.72 12.57
CA PRO A 19 -0.17 -11.92 13.92
C PRO A 19 0.29 -13.23 14.54
N LEU A 20 0.36 -14.32 13.77
CA LEU A 20 0.86 -15.61 14.24
C LEU A 20 2.37 -15.56 14.55
N TYR A 21 3.13 -14.77 13.80
CA TYR A 21 4.53 -14.53 14.10
C TYR A 21 4.72 -13.74 15.38
N VAL A 22 3.91 -12.72 15.62
CA VAL A 22 3.88 -11.95 16.89
C VAL A 22 3.60 -12.89 18.08
N GLU A 23 2.66 -13.82 17.93
CA GLU A 23 2.37 -14.83 18.95
C GLU A 23 3.58 -15.76 19.19
N GLN A 24 4.24 -16.24 18.14
CA GLN A 24 5.47 -17.05 18.26
C GLN A 24 6.64 -16.29 18.92
N LEU A 25 6.64 -14.97 18.88
CA LEU A 25 7.62 -14.11 19.54
C LEU A 25 7.31 -13.83 21.02
N GLY A 26 6.31 -14.53 21.59
CA GLY A 26 6.01 -14.54 23.03
C GLY A 26 4.89 -13.59 23.45
N VAL A 27 4.10 -13.05 22.52
CA VAL A 27 2.89 -12.27 22.83
C VAL A 27 1.66 -13.16 22.76
N HIS A 28 1.02 -13.43 23.89
CA HIS A 28 -0.11 -14.38 23.96
C HIS A 28 -1.47 -13.71 24.17
N ASP A 29 -1.48 -12.45 24.62
CA ASP A 29 -2.72 -11.70 24.75
C ASP A 29 -3.27 -11.33 23.35
N PRO A 30 -4.51 -11.72 22.99
CA PRO A 30 -5.09 -11.45 21.67
C PRO A 30 -5.13 -9.96 21.31
N ALA A 31 -5.41 -9.09 22.29
CA ALA A 31 -5.41 -7.65 22.07
C ALA A 31 -4.00 -7.12 21.77
N ALA A 32 -3.01 -7.60 22.50
CA ALA A 32 -1.61 -7.24 22.28
C ALA A 32 -1.09 -7.77 20.94
N ILE A 33 -1.49 -8.97 20.49
CA ILE A 33 -1.13 -9.51 19.17
C ILE A 33 -1.59 -8.56 18.06
N VAL A 34 -2.85 -8.09 18.11
CA VAL A 34 -3.41 -7.17 17.12
C VAL A 34 -2.67 -5.82 17.14
N GLN A 35 -2.38 -5.28 18.32
CA GLN A 35 -1.68 -4.01 18.49
C GLN A 35 -0.23 -4.08 17.97
N TRP A 36 0.51 -5.12 18.33
CA TRP A 36 1.88 -5.30 17.88
C TRP A 36 1.97 -5.57 16.38
N SER A 37 1.00 -6.28 15.82
CA SER A 37 0.88 -6.45 14.37
C SER A 37 0.66 -5.10 13.68
N GLY A 38 -0.24 -4.28 14.19
CA GLY A 38 -0.47 -2.93 13.70
C GLY A 38 0.78 -2.04 13.81
N ALA A 39 1.49 -2.09 14.95
CA ALA A 39 2.74 -1.36 15.16
C ALA A 39 3.85 -1.81 14.19
N ALA A 40 4.02 -3.12 14.00
CA ALA A 40 4.99 -3.67 13.05
C ALA A 40 4.69 -3.25 11.60
N TYR A 41 3.41 -3.18 11.22
CA TYR A 41 2.98 -2.65 9.92
C TYR A 41 3.33 -1.17 9.78
N ALA A 42 2.85 -0.36 10.72
CA ALA A 42 3.05 1.09 10.72
C ALA A 42 4.53 1.47 10.70
N ALA A 43 5.38 0.71 11.41
CA ALA A 43 6.82 0.94 11.49
C ALA A 43 7.49 1.02 10.12
N SER A 44 7.17 0.09 9.20
CA SER A 44 7.77 0.10 7.87
C SER A 44 7.34 1.28 7.02
N PHE A 45 6.06 1.64 7.08
CA PHE A 45 5.57 2.80 6.33
C PHE A 45 6.05 4.12 6.93
N LEU A 46 6.16 4.20 8.26
CA LEU A 46 6.69 5.37 8.95
C LEU A 46 8.13 5.67 8.51
N SER A 47 9.00 4.68 8.61
CA SER A 47 10.40 4.87 8.20
C SER A 47 10.52 5.14 6.70
N ALA A 48 9.77 4.44 5.84
CA ALA A 48 9.74 4.69 4.40
C ALA A 48 9.30 6.12 4.08
N ALA A 49 8.26 6.62 4.73
CA ALA A 49 7.75 7.99 4.55
C ALA A 49 8.79 9.05 4.94
N LEU A 50 9.45 8.86 6.09
CA LEU A 50 10.46 9.80 6.60
C LEU A 50 11.70 9.88 5.72
N VAL A 51 12.13 8.74 5.14
CA VAL A 51 13.37 8.69 4.35
C VAL A 51 13.17 8.84 2.86
N ALA A 52 11.93 8.78 2.34
CA ALA A 52 11.64 8.92 0.92
C ALA A 52 12.24 10.20 0.29
N PRO A 53 12.18 11.39 0.91
CA PRO A 53 12.80 12.59 0.35
C PRO A 53 14.34 12.50 0.31
N LEU A 54 14.96 11.81 1.26
CA LEU A 54 16.41 11.59 1.30
C LEU A 54 16.84 10.69 0.13
N TRP A 55 16.16 9.53 -0.01
CA TRP A 55 16.48 8.60 -1.08
C TRP A 55 16.18 9.16 -2.47
N GLY A 56 15.15 10.01 -2.62
CA GLY A 56 14.89 10.74 -3.84
C GLY A 56 16.04 11.66 -4.24
N ARG A 57 16.54 12.50 -3.32
CA ARG A 57 17.70 13.37 -3.56
C ARG A 57 18.97 12.60 -3.89
N LEU A 58 19.18 11.46 -3.22
CA LEU A 58 20.33 10.60 -3.50
C LEU A 58 20.21 9.90 -4.87
N ALA A 59 19.00 9.52 -5.27
CA ALA A 59 18.72 8.97 -6.60
C ALA A 59 19.04 9.99 -7.71
N ASP A 60 18.63 11.25 -7.50
CA ASP A 60 18.92 12.35 -8.42
C ASP A 60 20.42 12.63 -8.55
N ARG A 61 21.18 12.43 -7.45
CA ARG A 61 22.62 12.71 -7.41
C ARG A 61 23.48 11.55 -7.90
N TYR A 62 23.15 10.31 -7.50
CA TYR A 62 24.00 9.12 -7.71
C TYR A 62 23.41 8.15 -8.72
N GLY A 63 22.22 8.43 -9.26
CA GLY A 63 21.50 7.58 -10.20
C GLY A 63 20.48 6.64 -9.53
N HIS A 64 19.45 6.32 -10.28
CA HIS A 64 18.35 5.48 -9.81
C HIS A 64 18.76 4.01 -9.69
N LYS A 65 19.65 3.51 -10.58
CA LYS A 65 20.16 2.13 -10.54
C LYS A 65 20.81 1.83 -9.19
N LEU A 66 21.69 2.72 -8.70
CA LEU A 66 22.37 2.54 -7.42
C LEU A 66 21.35 2.47 -6.26
N MET A 67 20.31 3.29 -6.32
CA MET A 67 19.24 3.27 -5.31
C MET A 67 18.41 2.00 -5.36
N LEU A 68 18.18 1.43 -6.55
CA LEU A 68 17.49 0.13 -6.70
C LEU A 68 18.36 -1.02 -6.17
N ILE A 69 19.66 -1.01 -6.44
CA ILE A 69 20.64 -1.99 -5.91
C ILE A 69 20.62 -1.95 -4.38
N ARG A 70 20.74 -0.75 -3.77
CA ARG A 70 20.67 -0.56 -2.33
C ARG A 70 19.35 -1.08 -1.76
N ALA A 71 18.21 -0.72 -2.40
CA ALA A 71 16.89 -1.09 -1.91
C ALA A 71 16.67 -2.61 -1.95
N SER A 72 17.05 -3.28 -3.04
CA SER A 72 16.90 -4.73 -3.15
C SER A 72 17.82 -5.48 -2.18
N LEU A 73 19.10 -5.10 -2.08
CA LEU A 73 20.01 -5.73 -1.12
C LEU A 73 19.56 -5.49 0.32
N GLY A 74 19.22 -4.24 0.66
CA GLY A 74 18.77 -3.88 1.99
C GLY A 74 17.50 -4.61 2.40
N MET A 75 16.52 -4.74 1.49
CA MET A 75 15.30 -5.51 1.73
C MET A 75 15.56 -7.02 1.88
N ALA A 76 16.46 -7.60 1.08
CA ALA A 76 16.84 -9.01 1.21
C ALA A 76 17.44 -9.29 2.60
N VAL A 77 18.35 -8.44 3.04
CA VAL A 77 18.97 -8.53 4.38
C VAL A 77 17.92 -8.32 5.48
N ALA A 78 17.08 -7.28 5.36
CA ALA A 78 16.04 -7.01 6.36
C ALA A 78 15.06 -8.19 6.51
N MET A 79 14.64 -8.81 5.40
CA MET A 79 13.77 -9.99 5.44
C MET A 79 14.44 -11.19 6.13
N ALA A 80 15.71 -11.44 5.83
CA ALA A 80 16.46 -12.51 6.51
C ALA A 80 16.59 -12.24 8.01
N LEU A 81 16.89 -11.00 8.41
CA LEU A 81 16.97 -10.61 9.82
C LEU A 81 15.62 -10.72 10.56
N ILE A 82 14.51 -10.38 9.89
CA ILE A 82 13.16 -10.57 10.48
C ILE A 82 12.91 -12.05 10.80
N GLY A 83 13.36 -12.98 9.94
CA GLY A 83 13.29 -14.43 10.22
C GLY A 83 14.09 -14.87 11.45
N LEU A 84 15.09 -14.09 11.87
CA LEU A 84 15.93 -14.34 13.08
C LEU A 84 15.41 -13.65 14.33
N ALA A 85 14.34 -12.84 14.24
CA ALA A 85 13.83 -12.13 15.42
C ALA A 85 13.45 -13.12 16.52
N SER A 86 13.78 -12.76 17.77
CA SER A 86 13.52 -13.56 18.97
C SER A 86 12.46 -12.93 19.88
N ASN A 87 12.08 -11.69 19.64
CA ASN A 87 11.04 -10.98 20.38
C ASN A 87 10.35 -9.92 19.50
N VAL A 88 9.20 -9.42 19.94
CA VAL A 88 8.37 -8.47 19.19
C VAL A 88 9.05 -7.11 18.98
N TRP A 89 9.91 -6.66 19.92
CA TRP A 89 10.63 -5.40 19.77
C TRP A 89 11.64 -5.46 18.62
N GLN A 90 12.37 -6.58 18.51
CA GLN A 90 13.25 -6.81 17.35
C GLN A 90 12.47 -6.82 16.06
N LEU A 91 11.30 -7.47 16.02
CA LEU A 91 10.42 -7.45 14.84
C LEU A 91 10.09 -6.01 14.43
N VAL A 92 9.63 -5.15 15.35
CA VAL A 92 9.29 -3.75 15.05
C VAL A 92 10.50 -2.96 14.57
N LEU A 93 11.66 -3.10 15.22
CA LEU A 93 12.90 -2.44 14.81
C LEU A 93 13.36 -2.89 13.41
N LEU A 94 13.28 -4.19 13.12
CA LEU A 94 13.63 -4.73 11.81
C LEU A 94 12.61 -4.32 10.73
N ARG A 95 11.35 -4.11 11.09
CA ARG A 95 10.33 -3.54 10.21
C ARG A 95 10.61 -2.05 9.91
N LEU A 96 11.08 -1.28 10.90
CA LEU A 96 11.61 0.08 10.67
C LEU A 96 12.80 0.05 9.71
N LEU A 97 13.73 -0.87 9.91
CA LEU A 97 14.89 -1.05 9.03
C LEU A 97 14.46 -1.43 7.61
N ALA A 98 13.50 -2.33 7.44
CA ALA A 98 12.97 -2.73 6.13
C ALA A 98 12.35 -1.54 5.38
N GLY A 99 11.60 -0.67 6.08
CA GLY A 99 11.06 0.55 5.50
C GLY A 99 12.17 1.57 5.15
N PHE A 100 13.16 1.75 6.02
CA PHE A 100 14.32 2.61 5.77
C PHE A 100 15.11 2.18 4.53
N LEU A 101 15.33 0.89 4.37
CA LEU A 101 16.07 0.32 3.24
C LEU A 101 15.19 0.11 2.00
N GLY A 102 13.87 0.21 2.11
CA GLY A 102 12.91 -0.02 1.03
C GLY A 102 12.96 1.03 -0.09
N GLY A 103 11.89 1.05 -0.91
CA GLY A 103 11.71 2.04 -1.98
C GLY A 103 12.03 1.54 -3.38
N TYR A 104 12.17 0.22 -3.58
CA TYR A 104 12.44 -0.36 -4.90
C TYR A 104 11.31 -0.06 -5.91
N ALA A 105 10.05 -0.24 -5.53
CA ALA A 105 8.91 -0.03 -6.43
C ALA A 105 8.78 1.43 -6.86
N SER A 106 8.91 2.39 -5.94
CA SER A 106 8.88 3.82 -6.25
C SER A 106 10.09 4.24 -7.09
N GLY A 107 11.30 3.79 -6.74
CA GLY A 107 12.53 4.05 -7.49
C GLY A 107 12.46 3.50 -8.92
N SER A 108 11.93 2.30 -9.11
CA SER A 108 11.75 1.71 -10.44
C SER A 108 10.73 2.48 -11.29
N THR A 109 9.67 3.02 -10.68
CA THR A 109 8.69 3.86 -11.37
C THR A 109 9.34 5.14 -11.89
N VAL A 110 10.14 5.81 -11.06
CA VAL A 110 10.86 7.03 -11.47
C VAL A 110 11.88 6.70 -12.56
N MET A 111 12.66 5.63 -12.40
CA MET A 111 13.64 5.19 -13.40
C MET A 111 12.98 4.91 -14.75
N VAL A 112 11.89 4.15 -14.78
CA VAL A 112 11.15 3.87 -16.03
C VAL A 112 10.59 5.16 -16.63
N ALA A 113 10.02 6.06 -15.82
CA ALA A 113 9.48 7.33 -16.30
C ALA A 113 10.54 8.24 -16.91
N THR A 114 11.77 8.21 -16.40
CA THR A 114 12.86 9.11 -16.85
C THR A 114 13.65 8.56 -18.01
N GLN A 115 13.78 7.23 -18.13
CA GLN A 115 14.61 6.59 -19.16
C GLN A 115 13.85 6.07 -20.37
N THR A 116 12.51 5.94 -20.26
CA THR A 116 11.71 5.49 -21.40
C THR A 116 11.33 6.67 -22.29
N PRO A 117 11.45 6.53 -23.64
CA PRO A 117 10.99 7.53 -24.59
C PRO A 117 9.52 7.90 -24.33
N LYS A 118 9.16 9.19 -24.48
CA LYS A 118 7.79 9.69 -24.20
C LYS A 118 6.69 8.90 -24.90
N ALA A 119 6.96 8.45 -26.16
CA ALA A 119 6.01 7.66 -26.93
C ALA A 119 5.70 6.28 -26.34
N GLN A 120 6.60 5.72 -25.53
CA GLN A 120 6.48 4.37 -24.95
C GLN A 120 6.31 4.40 -23.42
N SER A 121 6.38 5.56 -22.79
CA SER A 121 6.36 5.70 -21.33
C SER A 121 5.05 5.18 -20.71
N GLY A 122 3.91 5.38 -21.38
CA GLY A 122 2.62 4.87 -20.93
C GLY A 122 2.59 3.33 -20.87
N TRP A 123 3.07 2.67 -21.92
CA TRP A 123 3.17 1.21 -21.97
C TRP A 123 4.12 0.67 -20.89
N ALA A 124 5.31 1.27 -20.77
CA ALA A 124 6.32 0.82 -19.82
C ALA A 124 5.86 0.98 -18.36
N LEU A 125 5.27 2.13 -18.01
CA LEU A 125 4.69 2.37 -16.67
C LEU A 125 3.47 1.48 -16.40
N GLY A 126 2.63 1.26 -17.42
CA GLY A 126 1.48 0.36 -17.32
C GLY A 126 1.91 -1.07 -17.00
N THR A 127 2.94 -1.58 -17.71
CA THR A 127 3.49 -2.93 -17.47
C THR A 127 4.16 -3.03 -16.09
N LEU A 128 4.84 -1.97 -15.64
CA LEU A 128 5.41 -1.92 -14.28
C LEU A 128 4.30 -1.95 -13.22
N SER A 129 3.24 -1.17 -13.41
CA SER A 129 2.07 -1.16 -12.52
C SER A 129 1.38 -2.52 -12.47
N SER A 130 1.27 -3.23 -13.60
CA SER A 130 0.74 -4.60 -13.66
C SER A 130 1.58 -5.57 -12.84
N ALA A 131 2.93 -5.43 -12.86
CA ALA A 131 3.82 -6.24 -12.03
C ALA A 131 3.63 -5.96 -10.53
N VAL A 132 3.44 -4.70 -10.14
CA VAL A 132 3.13 -4.32 -8.74
C VAL A 132 1.78 -4.90 -8.29
N MET A 133 0.75 -4.78 -9.14
CA MET A 133 -0.59 -5.33 -8.84
C MET A 133 -0.56 -6.86 -8.74
N ALA A 134 0.14 -7.53 -9.64
CA ALA A 134 0.34 -8.98 -9.57
C ALA A 134 1.07 -9.39 -8.29
N GLY A 135 2.08 -8.62 -7.86
CA GLY A 135 2.78 -8.85 -6.60
C GLY A 135 1.86 -8.72 -5.39
N SER A 136 0.97 -7.73 -5.39
CA SER A 136 -0.03 -7.53 -4.33
C SER A 136 -1.09 -8.64 -4.28
N LEU A 137 -1.38 -9.28 -5.40
CA LEU A 137 -2.27 -10.44 -5.48
C LEU A 137 -1.57 -11.73 -5.01
N VAL A 138 -0.38 -12.00 -5.55
CA VAL A 138 0.37 -13.25 -5.32
C VAL A 138 0.96 -13.30 -3.91
N GLY A 139 1.41 -12.15 -3.38
CA GLY A 139 2.07 -12.10 -2.08
C GLY A 139 1.26 -12.72 -0.94
N PRO A 140 0.02 -12.27 -0.67
CA PRO A 140 -0.78 -12.87 0.39
C PRO A 140 -1.15 -14.33 0.15
N LEU A 141 -1.31 -14.78 -1.12
CA LEU A 141 -1.51 -16.20 -1.43
C LEU A 141 -0.29 -17.03 -1.05
N VAL A 142 0.89 -16.61 -1.45
CA VAL A 142 2.15 -17.27 -1.07
C VAL A 142 2.34 -17.23 0.44
N GLY A 143 2.08 -16.10 1.09
CA GLY A 143 2.13 -15.93 2.53
C GLY A 143 1.09 -16.76 3.30
N GLY A 144 -0.03 -17.08 2.67
CA GLY A 144 -1.04 -17.96 3.24
C GLY A 144 -0.65 -19.45 3.23
N VAL A 145 0.11 -19.87 2.20
CA VAL A 145 0.46 -21.27 1.97
C VAL A 145 1.86 -21.62 2.50
N LEU A 146 2.85 -20.81 2.19
CA LEU A 146 4.27 -21.13 2.42
C LEU A 146 4.63 -21.38 3.89
N PRO A 147 4.11 -20.59 4.87
CA PRO A 147 4.40 -20.83 6.28
C PRO A 147 3.92 -22.20 6.79
N GLN A 148 2.88 -22.78 6.18
CA GLN A 148 2.38 -24.10 6.56
C GLN A 148 3.35 -25.22 6.16
N TRP A 149 4.11 -25.05 5.07
CA TRP A 149 5.01 -26.06 4.54
C TRP A 149 6.43 -25.98 5.13
N ILE A 150 6.96 -24.77 5.22
CA ILE A 150 8.35 -24.57 5.64
C ILE A 150 8.49 -23.80 6.97
N GLY A 151 7.38 -23.35 7.56
CA GLY A 151 7.37 -22.53 8.77
C GLY A 151 7.61 -21.04 8.50
N ILE A 152 7.21 -20.19 9.46
CA ILE A 152 7.22 -18.73 9.31
C ILE A 152 8.64 -18.20 9.12
N ARG A 153 9.61 -18.66 9.90
CA ARG A 153 11.01 -18.17 9.82
C ARG A 153 11.62 -18.47 8.46
N TRP A 154 11.44 -19.68 7.95
CA TRP A 154 11.97 -20.05 6.63
C TRP A 154 11.26 -19.33 5.49
N THR A 155 10.00 -18.94 5.67
CA THR A 155 9.27 -18.08 4.72
C THR A 155 9.95 -16.72 4.57
N PHE A 156 10.44 -16.12 5.64
CA PHE A 156 11.22 -14.89 5.57
C PHE A 156 12.56 -15.05 4.85
N PHE A 157 13.27 -16.17 5.10
CA PHE A 157 14.51 -16.46 4.37
C PHE A 157 14.25 -16.69 2.88
N ALA A 158 13.19 -17.41 2.52
CA ALA A 158 12.78 -17.61 1.12
C ALA A 158 12.45 -16.29 0.44
N ALA A 159 11.69 -15.40 1.10
CA ALA A 159 11.41 -14.06 0.60
C ALA A 159 12.70 -13.24 0.40
N GLY A 160 13.61 -13.28 1.38
CA GLY A 160 14.92 -12.63 1.30
C GLY A 160 15.75 -13.15 0.13
N ALA A 161 15.78 -14.47 -0.09
CA ALA A 161 16.47 -15.10 -1.22
C ALA A 161 15.91 -14.67 -2.57
N VAL A 162 14.59 -14.61 -2.73
CA VAL A 162 13.94 -14.14 -3.97
C VAL A 162 14.26 -12.67 -4.24
N ILE A 163 14.28 -11.80 -3.21
CA ILE A 163 14.70 -10.40 -3.37
C ILE A 163 16.20 -10.33 -3.72
N PHE A 164 17.02 -11.21 -3.15
CA PHE A 164 18.44 -11.25 -3.47
C PHE A 164 18.70 -11.65 -4.94
N VAL A 165 17.89 -12.54 -5.51
CA VAL A 165 17.90 -12.81 -6.96
C VAL A 165 17.53 -11.55 -7.74
N ALA A 166 16.52 -10.79 -7.29
CA ALA A 166 16.18 -9.52 -7.91
C ALA A 166 17.30 -8.46 -7.79
N PHE A 167 18.06 -8.47 -6.68
CA PHE A 167 19.26 -7.66 -6.52
C PHE A 167 20.32 -8.02 -7.57
N ILE A 168 20.65 -9.29 -7.76
CA ILE A 168 21.60 -9.75 -8.78
C ILE A 168 21.11 -9.31 -10.17
N ALA A 169 19.85 -9.54 -10.49
CA ALA A 169 19.26 -9.13 -11.76
C ALA A 169 19.35 -7.60 -11.97
N THR A 170 19.14 -6.81 -10.90
CA THR A 170 19.27 -5.35 -10.94
C THR A 170 20.71 -4.93 -11.23
N CYS A 171 21.67 -5.57 -10.60
CA CYS A 171 23.10 -5.28 -10.82
C CYS A 171 23.53 -5.55 -12.28
N THR A 172 23.09 -6.70 -12.82
CA THR A 172 23.58 -7.23 -14.11
C THR A 172 22.79 -6.74 -15.31
N LEU A 173 21.47 -6.67 -15.21
CA LEU A 173 20.58 -6.43 -16.35
C LEU A 173 20.21 -4.96 -16.55
N ILE A 174 20.19 -4.15 -15.47
CA ILE A 174 19.83 -2.75 -15.57
C ILE A 174 21.05 -1.93 -15.99
N ARG A 175 20.90 -1.16 -17.06
CA ARG A 175 21.84 -0.12 -17.48
C ARG A 175 21.16 1.23 -17.31
N GLU A 176 21.85 2.20 -16.77
CA GLU A 176 21.35 3.56 -16.55
C GLU A 176 22.32 4.56 -17.18
N ASP A 177 21.78 5.38 -18.09
CA ASP A 177 22.48 6.58 -18.56
C ASP A 177 22.17 7.70 -17.57
N VAL A 178 23.12 8.03 -16.70
CA VAL A 178 22.98 9.10 -15.71
C VAL A 178 22.88 10.44 -16.45
N ARG A 179 21.68 10.98 -16.53
CA ARG A 179 21.47 12.35 -16.99
C ARG A 179 21.35 13.26 -15.78
N PRO A 180 22.13 14.36 -15.69
CA PRO A 180 21.96 15.33 -14.62
C PRO A 180 20.53 15.85 -14.65
N PRO A 181 19.84 15.94 -13.49
CA PRO A 181 18.51 16.50 -13.45
C PRO A 181 18.54 17.93 -13.97
N PRO A 182 17.48 18.39 -14.67
CA PRO A 182 17.36 19.79 -15.04
C PRO A 182 17.44 20.64 -13.77
N ARG A 183 18.39 21.59 -13.72
CA ARG A 183 18.49 22.53 -12.60
C ARG A 183 17.18 23.31 -12.49
N LEU A 184 16.40 23.03 -11.46
CA LEU A 184 15.25 23.84 -11.11
C LEU A 184 15.78 25.23 -10.79
N ALA A 185 15.26 26.26 -11.47
CA ALA A 185 15.63 27.65 -11.21
C ALA A 185 15.35 27.98 -9.72
N ALA A 186 16.40 28.36 -9.01
CA ALA A 186 16.28 28.82 -7.63
C ALA A 186 15.46 30.14 -7.66
N GLY A 187 14.37 30.22 -6.88
CA GLY A 187 13.60 31.44 -6.71
C GLY A 187 12.17 31.44 -7.24
N ALA A 188 11.61 30.30 -7.68
CA ALA A 188 10.17 30.25 -8.00
C ALA A 188 9.34 30.46 -6.71
N PRO A 189 8.31 31.36 -6.74
CA PRO A 189 7.43 31.58 -5.59
C PRO A 189 6.80 30.27 -5.16
N SER A 190 6.46 30.15 -3.87
CA SER A 190 5.82 28.95 -3.32
C SER A 190 4.65 28.56 -4.23
N ARG A 191 4.80 27.46 -4.96
CA ARG A 191 3.83 26.97 -5.96
C ARG A 191 2.45 26.69 -5.34
N TRP A 192 2.41 26.57 -4.03
CA TRP A 192 1.18 26.47 -3.24
C TRP A 192 0.33 27.75 -3.29
N GLN A 193 0.94 28.93 -3.38
CA GLN A 193 0.24 30.22 -3.48
C GLN A 193 -0.36 30.46 -4.87
N ALA A 194 0.15 29.76 -5.88
CA ALA A 194 -0.32 29.87 -7.25
C ALA A 194 -1.62 29.08 -7.54
N ILE A 195 -2.15 28.32 -6.57
CA ILE A 195 -3.38 27.53 -6.73
C ILE A 195 -4.59 28.41 -6.39
N PRO A 196 -5.47 28.71 -7.37
CA PRO A 196 -6.60 29.63 -7.18
C PRO A 196 -7.62 29.12 -6.17
N ASP A 197 -8.02 27.84 -6.27
CA ASP A 197 -8.88 27.17 -5.29
C ASP A 197 -8.18 25.90 -4.76
N ARG A 198 -7.90 25.90 -3.46
CA ARG A 198 -7.22 24.79 -2.78
C ARG A 198 -8.17 23.69 -2.31
N ARG A 199 -9.48 23.93 -2.33
CA ARG A 199 -10.49 22.98 -1.82
C ARG A 199 -10.48 21.64 -2.55
N PRO A 200 -10.45 21.59 -3.91
CA PRO A 200 -10.33 20.33 -4.64
C PRO A 200 -9.08 19.55 -4.27
N LEU A 201 -7.94 20.26 -4.17
CA LEU A 201 -6.67 19.65 -3.82
C LEU A 201 -6.71 19.05 -2.41
N LEU A 202 -7.13 19.84 -1.40
CA LEU A 202 -7.24 19.37 -0.01
C LEU A 202 -8.21 18.18 0.12
N ALA A 203 -9.33 18.22 -0.59
CA ALA A 203 -10.28 17.10 -0.62
C ALA A 203 -9.64 15.83 -1.18
N MET A 204 -8.84 15.93 -2.23
CA MET A 204 -8.15 14.78 -2.83
C MET A 204 -7.01 14.25 -1.96
N LEU A 205 -6.23 15.14 -1.32
CA LEU A 205 -5.20 14.75 -0.36
C LEU A 205 -5.81 13.96 0.81
N PHE A 206 -6.90 14.49 1.37
CA PHE A 206 -7.63 13.85 2.46
C PHE A 206 -8.25 12.51 2.02
N THR A 207 -8.82 12.46 0.82
CA THR A 207 -9.42 11.22 0.26
C THR A 207 -8.36 10.15 0.04
N GLY A 208 -7.19 10.50 -0.48
CA GLY A 208 -6.06 9.57 -0.65
C GLY A 208 -5.54 9.03 0.69
N MET A 209 -5.41 9.91 1.70
CA MET A 209 -5.07 9.52 3.07
C MET A 209 -6.12 8.58 3.64
N LEU A 210 -7.39 8.94 3.54
CA LEU A 210 -8.52 8.17 4.07
C LEU A 210 -8.63 6.78 3.43
N LEU A 211 -8.41 6.69 2.11
CA LEU A 211 -8.40 5.43 1.37
C LEU A 211 -7.30 4.49 1.90
N MET A 212 -6.09 5.01 2.10
CA MET A 212 -4.99 4.22 2.64
C MET A 212 -5.21 3.85 4.10
N LEU A 213 -5.72 4.77 4.91
CA LEU A 213 -6.10 4.50 6.29
C LEU A 213 -7.15 3.37 6.36
N ALA A 214 -8.21 3.45 5.55
CA ALA A 214 -9.27 2.46 5.52
C ALA A 214 -8.76 1.06 5.12
N ASN A 215 -7.92 0.97 4.10
CA ASN A 215 -7.34 -0.31 3.70
C ASN A 215 -6.41 -0.87 4.80
N MET A 216 -5.49 -0.05 5.29
CA MET A 216 -4.44 -0.48 6.21
C MET A 216 -4.93 -0.70 7.64
N SER A 217 -6.08 -0.12 8.06
CA SER A 217 -6.65 -0.38 9.38
C SER A 217 -7.17 -1.80 9.55
N ILE A 218 -7.55 -2.43 8.46
CA ILE A 218 -8.13 -3.77 8.44
C ILE A 218 -7.04 -4.86 8.30
N GLU A 219 -5.92 -4.55 7.65
CA GLU A 219 -4.83 -5.52 7.40
C GLU A 219 -4.36 -6.26 8.68
N PRO A 220 -4.04 -5.59 9.80
CA PRO A 220 -3.54 -6.28 11.00
C PRO A 220 -4.60 -7.13 11.68
N ILE A 221 -5.90 -6.88 11.48
CA ILE A 221 -6.98 -7.60 12.13
C ILE A 221 -7.52 -8.78 11.31
N ILE A 222 -7.29 -8.80 9.99
CA ILE A 222 -7.90 -9.81 9.09
C ILE A 222 -7.56 -11.22 9.54
N THR A 223 -6.30 -11.51 9.82
CA THR A 223 -5.87 -12.87 10.19
C THR A 223 -6.47 -13.32 11.50
N VAL A 224 -6.50 -12.41 12.50
CA VAL A 224 -7.11 -12.70 13.80
C VAL A 224 -8.63 -12.85 13.66
N TYR A 225 -9.27 -12.05 12.78
CA TYR A 225 -10.70 -12.18 12.49
C TYR A 225 -11.02 -13.52 11.77
N VAL A 226 -10.20 -13.90 10.79
CA VAL A 226 -10.33 -15.20 10.10
C VAL A 226 -10.14 -16.35 11.08
N ALA A 227 -9.23 -16.24 12.06
CA ALA A 227 -9.06 -17.26 13.10
C ALA A 227 -10.33 -17.50 13.92
N THR A 228 -11.24 -16.53 14.03
CA THR A 228 -12.55 -16.74 14.68
C THR A 228 -13.59 -17.42 13.79
N LEU A 229 -13.34 -17.50 12.48
CA LEU A 229 -14.26 -18.06 11.48
C LEU A 229 -13.85 -19.45 10.99
N VAL A 230 -12.59 -19.84 11.20
CA VAL A 230 -12.01 -21.11 10.72
C VAL A 230 -11.76 -22.02 11.92
N PRO A 231 -12.37 -23.23 11.93
CA PRO A 231 -12.20 -24.17 13.06
C PRO A 231 -10.78 -24.75 13.18
N ASP A 232 -10.09 -24.91 12.05
CA ASP A 232 -8.74 -25.48 11.99
C ASP A 232 -7.67 -24.37 11.97
N PRO A 233 -6.88 -24.20 13.06
CA PRO A 233 -5.82 -23.20 13.13
C PRO A 233 -4.79 -23.31 12.00
N ALA A 234 -4.54 -24.50 11.46
CA ALA A 234 -3.60 -24.71 10.38
C ALA A 234 -4.03 -24.02 9.07
N GLN A 235 -5.33 -23.81 8.88
CA GLN A 235 -5.88 -23.18 7.67
C GLN A 235 -6.05 -21.67 7.76
N VAL A 236 -5.82 -21.06 8.91
CA VAL A 236 -6.04 -19.62 9.14
C VAL A 236 -5.23 -18.74 8.18
N THR A 237 -3.94 -19.05 7.98
CA THR A 237 -3.08 -18.26 7.08
C THR A 237 -3.53 -18.35 5.64
N LEU A 238 -3.94 -19.55 5.18
CA LEU A 238 -4.45 -19.76 3.82
C LEU A 238 -5.72 -18.92 3.58
N HIS A 239 -6.68 -19.00 4.49
CA HIS A 239 -7.93 -18.25 4.38
C HIS A 239 -7.71 -16.75 4.47
N ALA A 240 -6.81 -16.27 5.35
CA ALA A 240 -6.43 -14.87 5.42
C ALA A 240 -5.77 -14.39 4.11
N GLY A 241 -4.88 -15.20 3.55
CA GLY A 241 -4.26 -14.94 2.24
C GLY A 241 -5.29 -14.83 1.11
N LEU A 242 -6.28 -15.74 1.07
CA LEU A 242 -7.39 -15.68 0.09
C LEU A 242 -8.23 -14.40 0.24
N VAL A 243 -8.58 -14.03 1.47
CA VAL A 243 -9.34 -12.80 1.76
C VAL A 243 -8.62 -11.55 1.28
N MET A 244 -7.31 -11.45 1.56
CA MET A 244 -6.49 -10.30 1.14
C MET A 244 -6.30 -10.26 -0.37
N SER A 245 -6.01 -11.40 -0.98
CA SER A 245 -5.83 -11.52 -2.44
C SER A 245 -7.12 -11.27 -3.21
N ALA A 246 -8.28 -11.59 -2.65
CA ALA A 246 -9.57 -11.29 -3.27
C ALA A 246 -9.78 -9.79 -3.47
N ALA A 247 -9.39 -8.95 -2.50
CA ALA A 247 -9.43 -7.50 -2.63
C ALA A 247 -8.50 -6.99 -3.74
N ALA A 248 -7.26 -7.51 -3.80
CA ALA A 248 -6.32 -7.17 -4.85
C ALA A 248 -6.83 -7.57 -6.24
N LEU A 249 -7.40 -8.77 -6.37
CA LEU A 249 -8.00 -9.25 -7.62
C LEU A 249 -9.16 -8.34 -8.07
N GLY A 250 -10.07 -7.98 -7.16
CA GLY A 250 -11.15 -7.05 -7.44
C GLY A 250 -10.64 -5.70 -7.96
N SER A 251 -9.59 -5.16 -7.33
CA SER A 251 -8.96 -3.90 -7.74
C SER A 251 -8.34 -3.99 -9.15
N ILE A 252 -7.67 -5.09 -9.47
CA ILE A 252 -7.09 -5.33 -10.80
C ILE A 252 -8.18 -5.34 -11.88
N VAL A 253 -9.27 -6.07 -11.63
CA VAL A 253 -10.38 -6.23 -12.58
C VAL A 253 -11.10 -4.90 -12.83
N SER A 254 -11.23 -4.04 -11.82
CA SER A 254 -12.00 -2.81 -11.92
C SER A 254 -11.21 -1.59 -12.35
N ALA A 255 -9.90 -1.54 -12.10
CA ALA A 255 -9.08 -0.34 -12.26
C ALA A 255 -9.25 0.36 -13.61
N SER A 256 -9.13 -0.38 -14.71
CA SER A 256 -9.27 0.18 -16.07
C SER A 256 -10.72 0.54 -16.42
N ARG A 257 -11.70 -0.19 -15.88
CA ARG A 257 -13.13 0.07 -16.13
C ARG A 257 -13.60 1.31 -15.38
N LEU A 258 -13.20 1.45 -14.10
CA LEU A 258 -13.50 2.64 -13.29
C LEU A 258 -12.82 3.89 -13.86
N GLY A 259 -11.60 3.79 -14.36
CA GLY A 259 -10.93 4.89 -15.04
C GLY A 259 -11.75 5.39 -16.25
N ARG A 260 -12.14 4.48 -17.17
CA ARG A 260 -12.97 4.84 -18.33
C ARG A 260 -14.34 5.38 -17.94
N LEU A 261 -14.94 4.85 -16.87
CA LEU A 261 -16.20 5.38 -16.34
C LEU A 261 -16.00 6.80 -15.80
N ALA A 262 -14.91 7.06 -15.09
CA ALA A 262 -14.58 8.38 -14.55
C ALA A 262 -14.38 9.43 -15.65
N ASP A 263 -13.78 9.05 -16.78
CA ASP A 263 -13.64 9.92 -17.95
C ASP A 263 -15.00 10.32 -18.56
N ARG A 264 -16.03 9.44 -18.46
CA ARG A 264 -17.37 9.67 -19.01
C ARG A 264 -18.29 10.44 -18.07
N VAL A 265 -18.35 10.03 -16.80
CA VAL A 265 -19.32 10.58 -15.83
C VAL A 265 -18.72 11.60 -14.85
N GLY A 266 -17.39 11.84 -14.97
CA GLY A 266 -16.62 12.74 -14.12
C GLY A 266 -15.99 12.04 -12.91
N HIS A 267 -14.73 12.35 -12.66
CA HIS A 267 -13.90 11.72 -11.63
C HIS A 267 -14.48 11.88 -10.21
N TRP A 268 -15.07 13.05 -9.89
CA TRP A 268 -15.70 13.30 -8.59
C TRP A 268 -16.86 12.35 -8.30
N ASN A 269 -17.73 12.12 -9.30
CA ASN A 269 -18.90 11.25 -9.14
C ASN A 269 -18.47 9.80 -8.87
N VAL A 270 -17.43 9.33 -9.59
CA VAL A 270 -16.88 7.99 -9.38
C VAL A 270 -16.22 7.87 -8.00
N ILE A 271 -15.44 8.86 -7.57
CA ILE A 271 -14.82 8.86 -6.22
C ILE A 271 -15.90 8.74 -5.15
N ILE A 272 -16.94 9.59 -5.20
CA ILE A 272 -18.02 9.59 -4.22
C ILE A 272 -18.77 8.25 -4.22
N ALA A 273 -19.15 7.76 -5.40
CA ALA A 273 -19.87 6.49 -5.53
C ALA A 273 -19.04 5.31 -4.97
N CYS A 274 -17.76 5.24 -5.31
CA CYS A 274 -16.85 4.20 -4.83
C CYS A 274 -16.67 4.23 -3.31
N LEU A 275 -16.52 5.42 -2.72
CA LEU A 275 -16.41 5.59 -1.25
C LEU A 275 -17.70 5.14 -0.55
N VAL A 276 -18.88 5.50 -1.10
CA VAL A 276 -20.18 5.07 -0.56
C VAL A 276 -20.33 3.55 -0.64
N VAL A 277 -20.03 2.96 -1.80
CA VAL A 277 -20.11 1.50 -1.98
C VAL A 277 -19.14 0.79 -1.03
N ALA A 278 -17.91 1.27 -0.91
CA ALA A 278 -16.94 0.69 0.03
C ALA A 278 -17.40 0.80 1.49
N ALA A 279 -17.96 1.95 1.90
CA ALA A 279 -18.54 2.12 3.22
C ALA A 279 -19.67 1.12 3.49
N LEU A 280 -20.58 0.94 2.55
CA LEU A 280 -21.68 -0.02 2.65
C LEU A 280 -21.19 -1.47 2.70
N LEU A 281 -20.15 -1.83 1.92
CA LEU A 281 -19.59 -3.19 1.91
C LEU A 281 -18.82 -3.54 3.19
N LEU A 282 -18.36 -2.55 3.96
CA LEU A 282 -17.72 -2.79 5.25
C LEU A 282 -18.73 -3.19 6.36
N LEU A 283 -19.97 -2.75 6.26
CA LEU A 283 -20.99 -3.09 7.27
C LEU A 283 -21.22 -4.60 7.38
N PRO A 284 -21.52 -5.35 6.30
CA PRO A 284 -21.70 -6.79 6.39
C PRO A 284 -20.39 -7.52 6.75
N GLN A 285 -19.20 -6.98 6.44
CA GLN A 285 -17.94 -7.60 6.84
C GLN A 285 -17.78 -7.71 8.37
N ALA A 286 -18.39 -6.83 9.14
CA ALA A 286 -18.38 -6.89 10.60
C ALA A 286 -19.21 -8.06 11.18
N PHE A 287 -20.11 -8.67 10.39
CA PHE A 287 -21.07 -9.66 10.84
C PHE A 287 -21.00 -10.99 10.07
N VAL A 288 -19.95 -11.21 9.29
CA VAL A 288 -19.76 -12.46 8.57
C VAL A 288 -19.61 -13.64 9.54
N THR A 289 -20.13 -14.80 9.13
CA THR A 289 -20.09 -16.06 9.90
C THR A 289 -19.22 -17.11 9.23
N ALA A 290 -18.80 -16.87 7.98
CA ALA A 290 -17.98 -17.79 7.23
C ALA A 290 -16.95 -17.03 6.37
N THR A 291 -15.78 -17.64 6.18
CA THR A 291 -14.67 -17.00 5.45
C THR A 291 -15.02 -16.70 3.99
N TRP A 292 -15.80 -17.55 3.31
CA TRP A 292 -16.20 -17.33 1.91
C TRP A 292 -17.02 -16.03 1.73
N GLN A 293 -17.84 -15.66 2.74
CA GLN A 293 -18.56 -14.37 2.74
C GLN A 293 -17.57 -13.20 2.77
N LEU A 294 -16.56 -13.29 3.62
CA LEU A 294 -15.52 -12.27 3.72
C LEU A 294 -14.71 -12.17 2.42
N VAL A 295 -14.35 -13.28 1.79
CA VAL A 295 -13.68 -13.33 0.48
C VAL A 295 -14.51 -12.60 -0.59
N GLY A 296 -15.81 -12.91 -0.68
CA GLY A 296 -16.73 -12.25 -1.63
C GLY A 296 -16.86 -10.75 -1.38
N LEU A 297 -17.06 -10.34 -0.14
CA LEU A 297 -17.19 -8.91 0.23
C LEU A 297 -15.87 -8.15 -0.01
N ARG A 298 -14.72 -8.76 0.24
CA ARG A 298 -13.41 -8.18 -0.06
C ARG A 298 -13.15 -8.04 -1.54
N PHE A 299 -13.56 -9.02 -2.34
CA PHE A 299 -13.51 -8.91 -3.79
C PHE A 299 -14.36 -7.74 -4.30
N LEU A 300 -15.61 -7.62 -3.83
CA LEU A 300 -16.50 -6.49 -4.17
C LEU A 300 -15.92 -5.14 -3.70
N MET A 301 -15.33 -5.10 -2.52
CA MET A 301 -14.64 -3.91 -2.03
C MET A 301 -13.46 -3.54 -2.93
N GLY A 302 -12.66 -4.52 -3.35
CA GLY A 302 -11.59 -4.31 -4.31
C GLY A 302 -12.11 -3.75 -5.64
N LEU A 303 -13.23 -4.28 -6.16
CA LEU A 303 -13.90 -3.74 -7.36
C LEU A 303 -14.27 -2.26 -7.19
N SER A 304 -14.70 -1.85 -6.01
CA SER A 304 -15.07 -0.45 -5.77
C SER A 304 -13.87 0.49 -5.63
N LEU A 305 -12.75 -0.01 -5.12
CA LEU A 305 -11.59 0.85 -4.78
C LEU A 305 -10.50 0.91 -5.86
N GLY A 306 -10.47 -0.03 -6.80
CA GLY A 306 -9.35 -0.19 -7.74
C GLY A 306 -9.06 1.01 -8.66
N GLY A 307 -10.06 1.84 -8.96
CA GLY A 307 -9.89 3.05 -9.80
C GLY A 307 -9.70 4.36 -9.02
N LEU A 308 -9.75 4.34 -7.69
CA LEU A 308 -9.80 5.56 -6.88
C LEU A 308 -8.50 6.38 -6.94
N LEU A 309 -7.34 5.75 -6.81
CA LEU A 309 -6.06 6.47 -6.86
C LEU A 309 -5.81 7.18 -8.19
N PRO A 310 -6.03 6.56 -9.37
CA PRO A 310 -5.99 7.26 -10.65
C PRO A 310 -6.98 8.42 -10.73
N CYS A 311 -8.20 8.26 -10.23
CA CYS A 311 -9.20 9.33 -10.22
C CYS A 311 -8.77 10.51 -9.34
N ILE A 312 -8.22 10.25 -8.15
CA ILE A 312 -7.64 11.27 -7.27
C ILE A 312 -6.53 12.04 -7.99
N ALA A 313 -5.61 11.34 -8.63
CA ALA A 313 -4.52 11.95 -9.39
C ALA A 313 -5.03 12.79 -10.57
N ALA A 314 -6.06 12.35 -11.27
CA ALA A 314 -6.69 13.09 -12.36
C ALA A 314 -7.34 14.40 -11.86
N VAL A 315 -8.11 14.34 -10.77
CA VAL A 315 -8.71 15.55 -10.17
C VAL A 315 -7.63 16.54 -9.75
N ILE A 316 -6.53 16.09 -9.11
CA ILE A 316 -5.42 16.96 -8.75
C ILE A 316 -4.86 17.64 -10.00
N ARG A 317 -4.54 16.87 -11.04
CA ARG A 317 -3.96 17.42 -12.28
C ARG A 317 -4.83 18.46 -12.97
N HIS A 318 -6.16 18.27 -12.95
CA HIS A 318 -7.10 19.21 -13.58
C HIS A 318 -7.30 20.51 -12.78
N ASN A 319 -6.99 20.51 -11.47
CA ASN A 319 -7.26 21.65 -10.59
C ASN A 319 -5.99 22.43 -10.18
N VAL A 320 -4.83 22.11 -10.78
CA VAL A 320 -3.56 22.80 -10.47
C VAL A 320 -2.92 23.33 -11.75
N PRO A 321 -2.18 24.47 -11.68
CA PRO A 321 -1.51 25.04 -12.83
C PRO A 321 -0.48 24.09 -13.46
N GLU A 322 -0.25 24.23 -14.76
CA GLU A 322 0.80 23.50 -15.48
C GLU A 322 2.18 23.71 -14.80
N GLY A 323 2.95 22.62 -14.69
CA GLY A 323 4.24 22.61 -14.01
C GLY A 323 4.19 22.43 -12.48
N THR A 324 3.01 22.50 -11.82
CA THR A 324 2.88 22.24 -10.37
C THR A 324 2.32 20.87 -10.05
N ALA A 325 1.75 20.18 -11.03
CA ALA A 325 1.07 18.89 -10.85
C ALA A 325 1.97 17.81 -10.20
N GLY A 326 3.25 17.74 -10.58
CA GLY A 326 4.19 16.78 -9.98
C GLY A 326 4.38 16.99 -8.47
N GLN A 327 4.51 18.24 -8.02
CA GLN A 327 4.64 18.56 -6.60
C GLN A 327 3.35 18.23 -5.83
N MET A 328 2.19 18.54 -6.40
CA MET A 328 0.90 18.26 -5.76
C MET A 328 0.60 16.76 -5.68
N LEU A 329 1.00 15.98 -6.69
CA LEU A 329 0.97 14.52 -6.63
C LEU A 329 1.95 13.98 -5.57
N GLY A 330 3.10 14.63 -5.38
CA GLY A 330 4.01 14.33 -4.27
C GLY A 330 3.34 14.52 -2.91
N TYR A 331 2.61 15.63 -2.69
CA TYR A 331 1.82 15.83 -1.47
C TYR A 331 0.71 14.78 -1.33
N SER A 332 0.08 14.35 -2.43
CA SER A 332 -0.89 13.25 -2.40
C SER A 332 -0.26 11.94 -1.93
N THR A 333 0.93 11.62 -2.40
CA THR A 333 1.68 10.45 -1.94
C THR A 333 2.05 10.55 -0.46
N SER A 334 2.47 11.73 0.01
CA SER A 334 2.76 11.96 1.44
C SER A 334 1.51 11.79 2.32
N ALA A 335 0.36 12.29 1.86
CA ALA A 335 -0.92 12.09 2.54
C ALA A 335 -1.31 10.59 2.59
N GLN A 336 -1.08 9.85 1.51
CA GLN A 336 -1.28 8.40 1.47
C GLN A 336 -0.37 7.67 2.47
N TYR A 337 0.90 8.05 2.58
CA TYR A 337 1.80 7.48 3.60
C TYR A 337 1.31 7.76 5.02
N THR A 338 0.74 8.94 5.29
CA THR A 338 0.11 9.22 6.59
C THR A 338 -1.02 8.23 6.87
N GLY A 339 -1.87 7.93 5.89
CA GLY A 339 -2.90 6.90 6.01
C GLY A 339 -2.35 5.49 6.22
N GLN A 340 -1.26 5.14 5.53
CA GLN A 340 -0.59 3.84 5.69
C GLN A 340 0.07 3.64 7.06
N VAL A 341 0.47 4.72 7.73
CA VAL A 341 1.01 4.69 9.09
C VAL A 341 -0.12 4.66 10.13
N THR A 342 -1.07 5.58 10.00
CA THR A 342 -2.15 5.73 10.99
C THR A 342 -3.18 4.60 10.92
N GLY A 343 -3.41 4.03 9.73
CA GLY A 343 -4.35 2.93 9.53
C GLY A 343 -4.06 1.72 10.42
N PRO A 344 -2.90 1.07 10.30
CA PRO A 344 -2.57 -0.12 11.10
C PRO A 344 -2.53 0.16 12.60
N MET A 345 -2.09 1.36 13.00
CA MET A 345 -2.10 1.77 14.41
C MET A 345 -3.52 1.86 14.96
N LEU A 346 -4.42 2.55 14.25
CA LEU A 346 -5.83 2.66 14.64
C LEU A 346 -6.53 1.30 14.58
N GLY A 347 -6.30 0.52 13.52
CA GLY A 347 -6.85 -0.82 13.39
C GLY A 347 -6.39 -1.74 14.52
N GLY A 348 -5.11 -1.69 14.87
CA GLY A 348 -4.52 -2.43 16.00
C GLY A 348 -5.11 -2.03 17.35
N LEU A 349 -5.20 -0.71 17.61
CA LEU A 349 -5.75 -0.18 18.87
C LEU A 349 -7.25 -0.46 19.00
N ILE A 350 -8.04 -0.13 17.99
CA ILE A 350 -9.50 -0.35 18.02
C ILE A 350 -9.80 -1.85 18.05
N GLY A 351 -9.13 -2.64 17.22
CA GLY A 351 -9.32 -4.09 17.14
C GLY A 351 -8.95 -4.80 18.45
N GLY A 352 -7.88 -4.36 19.11
CA GLY A 352 -7.43 -4.91 20.39
C GLY A 352 -8.31 -4.54 21.57
N HIS A 353 -8.77 -3.29 21.68
CA HIS A 353 -9.53 -2.83 22.87
C HIS A 353 -11.04 -2.94 22.72
N LEU A 354 -11.59 -2.61 21.55
CA LEU A 354 -13.04 -2.58 21.30
C LEU A 354 -13.53 -3.82 20.54
N GLY A 355 -12.62 -4.54 19.92
CA GLY A 355 -12.90 -5.70 19.09
C GLY A 355 -12.90 -5.42 17.59
N MET A 356 -12.64 -6.45 16.82
CA MET A 356 -12.40 -6.36 15.36
C MET A 356 -13.61 -5.82 14.57
N ARG A 357 -14.84 -6.08 15.04
CA ARG A 357 -16.06 -5.54 14.41
C ARG A 357 -16.08 -4.02 14.35
N TRP A 358 -15.59 -3.36 15.42
CA TRP A 358 -15.55 -1.90 15.49
C TRP A 358 -14.58 -1.28 14.52
N VAL A 359 -13.54 -2.01 14.08
CA VAL A 359 -12.65 -1.52 13.02
C VAL A 359 -13.40 -1.42 11.69
N PHE A 360 -14.20 -2.45 11.32
CA PHE A 360 -15.01 -2.41 10.10
C PHE A 360 -16.05 -1.29 10.15
N LEU A 361 -16.78 -1.18 11.25
CA LEU A 361 -17.82 -0.15 11.45
C LEU A 361 -17.23 1.26 11.47
N GLY A 362 -16.15 1.48 12.22
CA GLY A 362 -15.45 2.77 12.28
C GLY A 362 -14.88 3.19 10.93
N THR A 363 -14.27 2.24 10.21
CA THR A 363 -13.76 2.49 8.86
C THR A 363 -14.90 2.80 7.87
N SER A 364 -16.05 2.11 7.99
CA SER A 364 -17.25 2.41 7.21
C SER A 364 -17.72 3.85 7.42
N VAL A 365 -17.82 4.29 8.67
CA VAL A 365 -18.20 5.67 9.01
C VAL A 365 -17.19 6.68 8.44
N LEU A 366 -15.90 6.41 8.56
CA LEU A 366 -14.86 7.29 8.01
C LEU A 366 -14.97 7.42 6.48
N LEU A 367 -15.20 6.33 5.75
CA LEU A 367 -15.39 6.38 4.29
C LEU A 367 -16.68 7.12 3.92
N ALA A 368 -17.78 6.94 4.67
CA ALA A 368 -19.02 7.67 4.45
C ALA A 368 -18.85 9.18 4.69
N LEU A 369 -18.12 9.57 5.74
CA LEU A 369 -17.76 10.97 5.98
C LEU A 369 -16.88 11.54 4.86
N GLY A 370 -15.92 10.75 4.37
CA GLY A 370 -15.11 11.10 3.21
C GLY A 370 -15.95 11.32 1.94
N ALA A 371 -16.92 10.44 1.69
CA ALA A 371 -17.86 10.61 0.57
C ALA A 371 -18.71 11.89 0.71
N ALA A 372 -19.24 12.14 1.90
CA ALA A 372 -20.03 13.36 2.18
C ALA A 372 -19.20 14.64 2.04
N TRP A 373 -17.94 14.62 2.49
CA TRP A 373 -17.01 15.73 2.30
C TRP A 373 -16.74 16.02 0.82
N ASN A 374 -16.44 14.97 0.04
CA ASN A 374 -16.21 15.09 -1.40
C ASN A 374 -17.44 15.63 -2.14
N TRP A 375 -18.64 15.13 -1.80
CA TRP A 375 -19.89 15.62 -2.38
C TRP A 375 -20.16 17.11 -2.07
N ARG A 376 -19.94 17.54 -0.83
CA ARG A 376 -20.05 18.96 -0.46
C ARG A 376 -19.05 19.83 -1.21
N THR A 377 -17.80 19.35 -1.34
CA THR A 377 -16.74 20.08 -2.06
C THR A 377 -17.08 20.20 -3.54
N GLN A 378 -17.53 19.11 -4.17
CA GLN A 378 -17.95 19.12 -5.57
C GLN A 378 -19.09 20.13 -5.85
N ARG A 379 -20.08 20.20 -4.94
CA ARG A 379 -21.20 21.14 -5.07
C ARG A 379 -20.79 22.61 -4.95
N ARG A 380 -19.71 22.92 -4.24
CA ARG A 380 -19.20 24.29 -4.07
C ARG A 380 -18.30 24.76 -5.20
N ILE A 381 -17.85 23.85 -6.05
CA ILE A 381 -16.97 24.12 -7.19
C ILE A 381 -17.80 24.24 -8.49
N ARG A 382 -18.95 23.56 -8.57
CA ARG A 382 -19.94 23.74 -9.63
C ARG A 382 -20.72 25.05 -9.43
#